data_3ef173fd02750a74b25cc5b81149f615
#
_entry.id   3ef173fd02750a74b25cc5b81149f615
#
_cell.length_a   1.000
_cell.length_b   1.000
_cell.length_c   1.000
_cell.angle_alpha   90.00
_cell.angle_beta   90.00
_cell.angle_gamma   90.00
#
_symmetry.space_group_name_H-M   'P 1'
#
loop_
_entity.id
_entity.type
_entity.pdbx_description
1 polymer ?
#
loop_
_entity_poly.entity_id
_entity_poly.type
_entity_poly.pdbx_seq_one_letter_code
_entity_poly.pdbx_strand_id
1 'polypeptide(L)'
;MGIALENVSFTYQEGTPLASTALSDVSLTIEDGSYTALIGHTGSGKSTILQLLNGLLVPSQGSVRVFDTLITSTSKNKDIRQIRKQVGLVFQFAENQIFEETVLKDVVFGPQNFGVSEEDAEQIAREKLALVGIDESLLNRSPFELSGGQMRRVAIAGILAMEPAVLVLDEPTAGLDPLGRKELMNLFRKLHQSGMTIVLVTHLMDDVAEYANQVYVMEKGCLVKGGKPSDVFQDVVFMEEVQLGVPKITAFCKRLADRGVSFKRLPIKIEEFKESLNG
;
A
#
# COMPACT_ATOMS: atom_id res chain seq x y z
N MET A 1 4.96 9.93 15.48
CA MET A 1 5.97 9.95 14.39
C MET A 1 5.67 8.80 13.47
N GLY A 2 5.62 9.03 12.16
CA GLY A 2 5.35 8.02 11.16
C GLY A 2 6.55 7.10 10.86
N ILE A 3 6.74 6.79 9.57
CA ILE A 3 7.86 5.98 9.09
C ILE A 3 8.82 6.87 8.30
N ALA A 4 10.15 6.65 8.44
CA ALA A 4 11.17 7.34 7.67
C ALA A 4 12.23 6.35 7.16
N LEU A 5 12.59 6.48 5.89
CA LEU A 5 13.77 5.88 5.29
C LEU A 5 14.85 6.97 5.17
N GLU A 6 16.08 6.68 5.61
CA GLU A 6 17.21 7.60 5.57
C GLU A 6 18.39 6.95 4.85
N ASN A 7 18.68 7.43 3.64
CA ASN A 7 19.76 6.95 2.76
C ASN A 7 19.79 5.43 2.59
N VAL A 8 18.60 4.83 2.39
CA VAL A 8 18.41 3.38 2.34
C VAL A 8 18.89 2.84 1.00
N SER A 9 19.84 1.90 1.07
CA SER A 9 20.22 1.03 -0.04
C SER A 9 19.96 -0.43 0.32
N PHE A 10 19.57 -1.22 -0.68
CA PHE A 10 19.33 -2.64 -0.50
C PHE A 10 19.80 -3.45 -1.70
N THR A 11 20.58 -4.50 -1.44
CA THR A 11 21.10 -5.43 -2.45
C THR A 11 20.69 -6.84 -2.10
N TYR A 12 19.94 -7.50 -3.00
CA TYR A 12 19.64 -8.93 -2.86
C TYR A 12 20.91 -9.76 -3.07
N GLN A 13 21.08 -10.82 -2.29
CA GLN A 13 22.20 -11.78 -2.39
C GLN A 13 23.57 -11.08 -2.40
N GLU A 14 23.73 -10.05 -1.55
CA GLU A 14 24.97 -9.31 -1.43
C GLU A 14 26.18 -10.23 -1.18
N GLY A 15 27.31 -9.95 -1.82
CA GLY A 15 28.52 -10.78 -1.73
C GLY A 15 28.52 -12.03 -2.60
N THR A 16 27.51 -12.26 -3.43
CA THR A 16 27.44 -13.37 -4.39
C THR A 16 27.49 -12.87 -5.85
N PRO A 17 27.80 -13.75 -6.82
CA PRO A 17 27.74 -13.39 -8.25
C PRO A 17 26.33 -13.01 -8.75
N LEU A 18 25.29 -13.29 -7.95
CA LEU A 18 23.89 -12.99 -8.26
C LEU A 18 23.41 -11.73 -7.54
N ALA A 19 24.32 -10.93 -6.98
CA ALA A 19 23.99 -9.69 -6.30
C ALA A 19 23.24 -8.72 -7.23
N SER A 20 22.09 -8.20 -6.76
CA SER A 20 21.27 -7.25 -7.50
C SER A 20 20.83 -6.13 -6.58
N THR A 21 21.23 -4.90 -6.89
CA THR A 21 20.83 -3.71 -6.12
C THR A 21 19.41 -3.33 -6.51
N ALA A 22 18.52 -3.36 -5.52
CA ALA A 22 17.11 -3.03 -5.69
C ALA A 22 16.79 -1.59 -5.26
N LEU A 23 17.56 -1.04 -4.31
CA LEU A 23 17.40 0.34 -3.84
C LEU A 23 18.77 1.01 -3.73
N SER A 24 18.83 2.29 -4.11
CA SER A 24 20.04 3.12 -4.06
C SER A 24 19.70 4.47 -3.44
N ASP A 25 20.20 4.72 -2.24
CA ASP A 25 20.12 6.00 -1.53
C ASP A 25 18.71 6.58 -1.44
N VAL A 26 17.73 5.77 -1.05
CA VAL A 26 16.33 6.17 -0.95
C VAL A 26 16.06 6.82 0.39
N SER A 27 15.55 8.07 0.36
CA SER A 27 15.08 8.80 1.54
C SER A 27 13.66 9.27 1.32
N LEU A 28 12.73 8.87 2.20
CA LEU A 28 11.33 9.28 2.17
C LEU A 28 10.71 9.24 3.55
N THR A 29 9.60 9.94 3.74
CA THR A 29 8.85 9.98 5.00
C THR A 29 7.38 9.68 4.75
N ILE A 30 6.78 8.84 5.59
CA ILE A 30 5.35 8.54 5.63
C ILE A 30 4.83 9.10 6.94
N GLU A 31 4.03 10.14 6.86
CA GLU A 31 3.45 10.80 8.03
C GLU A 31 2.34 9.94 8.65
N ASP A 32 2.18 10.01 9.97
CA ASP A 32 1.05 9.38 10.67
C ASP A 32 -0.28 9.88 10.10
N GLY A 33 -1.22 8.97 9.90
CA GLY A 33 -2.52 9.27 9.34
C GLY A 33 -2.49 9.74 7.88
N SER A 34 -1.35 9.59 7.17
CA SER A 34 -1.27 9.90 5.74
C SER A 34 -1.80 8.76 4.87
N TYR A 35 -2.24 9.11 3.65
CA TYR A 35 -2.44 8.16 2.57
C TYR A 35 -1.35 8.41 1.52
N THR A 36 -0.29 7.62 1.59
CA THR A 36 0.89 7.76 0.73
C THR A 36 0.86 6.76 -0.41
N ALA A 37 1.00 7.23 -1.64
CA ALA A 37 1.16 6.37 -2.81
C ALA A 37 2.63 6.22 -3.20
N LEU A 38 3.04 5.02 -3.56
CA LEU A 38 4.35 4.69 -4.11
C LEU A 38 4.14 4.15 -5.53
N ILE A 39 4.57 4.90 -6.54
CA ILE A 39 4.37 4.58 -7.95
C ILE A 39 5.71 4.38 -8.66
N GLY A 40 5.70 3.65 -9.76
CA GLY A 40 6.89 3.31 -10.55
C GLY A 40 6.69 2.02 -11.33
N HIS A 41 7.58 1.72 -12.27
CA HIS A 41 7.51 0.48 -13.05
C HIS A 41 7.74 -0.77 -12.21
N THR A 42 7.40 -1.92 -12.77
CA THR A 42 7.85 -3.22 -12.26
C THR A 42 9.38 -3.22 -12.18
N GLY A 43 9.92 -3.68 -11.06
CA GLY A 43 11.37 -3.67 -10.82
C GLY A 43 11.96 -2.33 -10.36
N SER A 44 11.16 -1.27 -10.15
CA SER A 44 11.67 0.01 -9.64
C SER A 44 12.01 0.03 -8.14
N GLY A 45 11.82 -1.07 -7.41
CA GLY A 45 12.16 -1.19 -5.99
C GLY A 45 11.00 -1.03 -5.00
N LYS A 46 9.76 -0.79 -5.47
CA LYS A 46 8.60 -0.56 -4.60
C LYS A 46 8.35 -1.69 -3.60
N SER A 47 8.24 -2.92 -4.07
CA SER A 47 7.97 -4.08 -3.18
C SER A 47 9.13 -4.32 -2.18
N THR A 48 10.36 -3.93 -2.53
CA THR A 48 11.50 -3.95 -1.60
C THR A 48 11.29 -2.91 -0.49
N ILE A 49 10.83 -1.69 -0.82
CA ILE A 49 10.46 -0.69 0.19
C ILE A 49 9.37 -1.24 1.10
N LEU A 50 8.28 -1.82 0.57
CA LEU A 50 7.21 -2.36 1.40
C LEU A 50 7.70 -3.42 2.40
N GLN A 51 8.61 -4.29 1.97
CA GLN A 51 9.20 -5.32 2.83
C GLN A 51 10.13 -4.74 3.89
N LEU A 52 10.82 -3.63 3.59
CA LEU A 52 11.61 -2.89 4.58
C LEU A 52 10.71 -2.20 5.62
N LEU A 53 9.56 -1.62 5.19
CA LEU A 53 8.61 -0.98 6.11
C LEU A 53 8.02 -1.97 7.14
N ASN A 54 7.77 -3.20 6.72
CA ASN A 54 7.21 -4.26 7.58
C ASN A 54 8.30 -5.06 8.33
N GLY A 55 9.60 -4.77 8.09
CA GLY A 55 10.71 -5.51 8.70
C GLY A 55 10.86 -6.95 8.20
N LEU A 56 10.37 -7.29 7.01
CA LEU A 56 10.68 -8.55 6.32
C LEU A 56 12.10 -8.51 5.74
N LEU A 57 12.55 -7.34 5.34
CA LEU A 57 13.94 -7.07 4.95
C LEU A 57 14.57 -6.06 5.91
N VAL A 58 15.91 -6.09 6.00
CA VAL A 58 16.70 -5.06 6.67
C VAL A 58 17.55 -4.35 5.61
N PRO A 59 17.79 -3.03 5.71
CA PRO A 59 18.57 -2.32 4.71
C PRO A 59 20.02 -2.80 4.69
N SER A 60 20.65 -2.82 3.51
CA SER A 60 22.11 -3.06 3.39
C SER A 60 22.91 -1.85 3.90
N GLN A 61 22.39 -0.64 3.65
CA GLN A 61 22.92 0.63 4.14
C GLN A 61 21.78 1.59 4.49
N GLY A 62 22.09 2.58 5.33
CA GLY A 62 21.10 3.53 5.82
C GLY A 62 20.26 2.97 6.95
N SER A 63 19.11 3.57 7.18
CA SER A 63 18.22 3.17 8.26
C SER A 63 16.73 3.32 7.88
N VAL A 64 15.89 2.46 8.45
CA VAL A 64 14.42 2.57 8.40
C VAL A 64 13.92 2.76 9.82
N ARG A 65 13.27 3.88 10.07
CA ARG A 65 12.60 4.16 11.33
C ARG A 65 11.11 3.87 11.18
N VAL A 66 10.59 2.99 12.02
CA VAL A 66 9.17 2.68 12.11
C VAL A 66 8.73 3.05 13.53
N PHE A 67 8.03 4.16 13.69
CA PHE A 67 7.72 4.77 14.98
C PHE A 67 8.99 4.93 15.85
N ASP A 68 9.07 4.23 16.98
CA ASP A 68 10.21 4.29 17.90
C ASP A 68 11.28 3.24 17.60
N THR A 69 11.05 2.35 16.61
CA THR A 69 11.98 1.28 16.25
C THR A 69 12.86 1.69 15.07
N LEU A 70 14.18 1.57 15.23
CA LEU A 70 15.16 1.80 14.18
C LEU A 70 15.66 0.46 13.62
N ILE A 71 15.54 0.27 12.32
CA ILE A 71 16.06 -0.88 11.57
C ILE A 71 17.31 -0.47 10.81
N THR A 72 18.39 -1.21 11.01
CA THR A 72 19.66 -1.06 10.29
C THR A 72 20.15 -2.43 9.82
N SER A 73 21.22 -2.47 9.04
CA SER A 73 21.85 -3.73 8.59
C SER A 73 22.24 -4.70 9.72
N THR A 74 22.36 -4.22 10.95
CA THR A 74 22.73 -5.04 12.14
C THR A 74 21.51 -5.44 12.97
N SER A 75 20.32 -5.03 12.62
CA SER A 75 19.08 -5.34 13.36
C SER A 75 18.77 -6.83 13.32
N LYS A 76 18.35 -7.39 14.47
CA LYS A 76 18.00 -8.81 14.59
C LYS A 76 16.50 -9.02 14.49
N ASN A 77 16.07 -10.20 14.00
CA ASN A 77 14.65 -10.54 13.85
C ASN A 77 13.81 -10.35 15.12
N LYS A 78 14.35 -10.62 16.31
CA LYS A 78 13.65 -10.42 17.58
C LYS A 78 13.30 -8.95 17.84
N ASP A 79 14.15 -8.02 17.39
CA ASP A 79 14.01 -6.59 17.65
C ASP A 79 12.98 -5.97 16.69
N ILE A 80 12.80 -6.56 15.50
CA ILE A 80 11.88 -6.09 14.46
C ILE A 80 10.53 -6.83 14.46
N ARG A 81 10.36 -7.88 15.28
CA ARG A 81 9.09 -8.65 15.33
C ARG A 81 7.88 -7.79 15.64
N GLN A 82 8.02 -6.80 16.54
CA GLN A 82 6.95 -5.88 16.91
C GLN A 82 6.51 -4.98 15.77
N ILE A 83 7.40 -4.68 14.82
CA ILE A 83 7.05 -3.90 13.63
C ILE A 83 5.99 -4.61 12.80
N ARG A 84 6.04 -5.95 12.69
CA ARG A 84 5.05 -6.74 11.94
C ARG A 84 3.65 -6.69 12.53
N LYS A 85 3.53 -6.37 13.82
CA LYS A 85 2.24 -6.07 14.44
C LYS A 85 1.75 -4.67 14.08
N GLN A 86 2.67 -3.69 14.07
CA GLN A 86 2.34 -2.28 13.84
C GLN A 86 2.13 -1.95 12.35
N VAL A 87 2.78 -2.68 11.44
CA VAL A 87 2.73 -2.48 10.00
C VAL A 87 2.18 -3.74 9.34
N GLY A 88 0.90 -3.73 9.02
CA GLY A 88 0.24 -4.79 8.24
C GLY A 88 0.62 -4.67 6.76
N LEU A 89 0.96 -5.79 6.13
CA LEU A 89 1.33 -5.84 4.70
C LEU A 89 0.39 -6.76 3.95
N VAL A 90 -0.39 -6.19 3.04
CA VAL A 90 -1.24 -6.89 2.08
C VAL A 90 -0.46 -7.04 0.78
N PHE A 91 -0.04 -8.26 0.45
CA PHE A 91 0.64 -8.56 -0.81
C PHE A 91 -0.32 -8.61 -1.99
N GLN A 92 0.22 -8.45 -3.18
CA GLN A 92 -0.49 -8.77 -4.40
C GLN A 92 -0.97 -10.23 -4.35
N PHE A 93 -2.26 -10.47 -4.64
CA PHE A 93 -2.91 -11.78 -4.48
C PHE A 93 -2.84 -12.32 -3.03
N ALA A 94 -3.27 -11.48 -2.06
CA ALA A 94 -3.29 -11.82 -0.63
C ALA A 94 -4.04 -13.14 -0.33
N GLU A 95 -5.03 -13.51 -1.16
CA GLU A 95 -5.77 -14.77 -1.10
C GLU A 95 -4.89 -16.03 -1.17
N ASN A 96 -3.69 -15.93 -1.75
CA ASN A 96 -2.74 -17.04 -1.79
C ASN A 96 -2.03 -17.29 -0.45
N GLN A 97 -2.26 -16.44 0.55
CA GLN A 97 -1.67 -16.55 1.88
C GLN A 97 -2.58 -17.27 2.88
N ILE A 98 -3.81 -17.58 2.49
CA ILE A 98 -4.77 -18.34 3.29
C ILE A 98 -4.34 -19.80 3.35
N PHE A 99 -4.35 -20.39 4.57
CA PHE A 99 -3.87 -21.76 4.78
C PHE A 99 -4.67 -22.57 5.80
N GLU A 100 -5.55 -21.93 6.59
CA GLU A 100 -6.30 -22.59 7.64
C GLU A 100 -7.55 -23.33 7.13
N GLU A 101 -8.07 -24.24 7.94
CA GLU A 101 -9.22 -25.09 7.61
C GLU A 101 -10.53 -24.29 7.49
N THR A 102 -10.67 -23.19 8.28
CA THR A 102 -11.86 -22.34 8.27
C THR A 102 -11.50 -20.87 8.19
N VAL A 103 -12.43 -20.08 7.63
CA VAL A 103 -12.30 -18.61 7.54
C VAL A 103 -11.99 -17.98 8.90
N LEU A 104 -12.68 -18.39 9.95
CA LEU A 104 -12.47 -17.84 11.29
C LEU A 104 -11.08 -18.17 11.83
N LYS A 105 -10.63 -19.45 11.71
CA LYS A 105 -9.30 -19.87 12.18
C LYS A 105 -8.18 -19.10 11.49
N ASP A 106 -8.30 -18.84 10.19
CA ASP A 106 -7.30 -18.10 9.43
C ASP A 106 -7.10 -16.68 9.97
N VAL A 107 -8.18 -16.01 10.33
CA VAL A 107 -8.13 -14.64 10.90
C VAL A 107 -7.69 -14.63 12.36
N VAL A 108 -8.04 -15.65 13.15
CA VAL A 108 -7.65 -15.82 14.56
C VAL A 108 -6.14 -16.08 14.71
N PHE A 109 -5.52 -16.71 13.72
CA PHE A 109 -4.11 -17.14 13.75
C PHE A 109 -3.14 -15.97 14.07
N GLY A 110 -3.32 -14.82 13.43
CA GLY A 110 -2.45 -13.66 13.63
C GLY A 110 -2.43 -13.18 15.10
N PRO A 111 -3.56 -12.77 15.67
CA PRO A 111 -3.65 -12.32 17.07
C PRO A 111 -3.10 -13.34 18.08
N GLN A 112 -3.42 -14.63 17.93
CA GLN A 112 -2.90 -15.68 18.81
C GLN A 112 -1.38 -15.78 18.78
N ASN A 113 -0.72 -15.64 17.63
CA ASN A 113 0.73 -15.63 17.52
C ASN A 113 1.40 -14.46 18.28
N PHE A 114 0.62 -13.40 18.57
CA PHE A 114 1.08 -12.27 19.38
C PHE A 114 0.56 -12.32 20.82
N GLY A 115 0.03 -13.47 21.26
CA GLY A 115 -0.31 -13.75 22.65
C GLY A 115 -1.69 -13.27 23.07
N VAL A 116 -2.59 -12.97 22.14
CA VAL A 116 -4.00 -12.70 22.42
C VAL A 116 -4.68 -14.03 22.79
N SER A 117 -5.57 -14.01 23.80
CA SER A 117 -6.32 -15.20 24.19
C SER A 117 -7.18 -15.73 23.04
N GLU A 118 -7.55 -17.01 23.06
CA GLU A 118 -8.38 -17.61 22.01
C GLU A 118 -9.75 -16.91 21.92
N GLU A 119 -10.38 -16.62 23.04
CA GLU A 119 -11.69 -15.95 23.12
C GLU A 119 -11.62 -14.53 22.56
N ASP A 120 -10.61 -13.72 22.96
CA ASP A 120 -10.44 -12.35 22.46
C ASP A 120 -10.06 -12.36 20.98
N ALA A 121 -9.21 -13.29 20.53
CA ALA A 121 -8.79 -13.41 19.14
C ALA A 121 -9.99 -13.78 18.24
N GLU A 122 -10.89 -14.66 18.70
CA GLU A 122 -12.11 -15.00 17.98
C GLU A 122 -13.05 -13.81 17.86
N GLN A 123 -13.23 -13.04 18.94
CA GLN A 123 -14.04 -11.82 18.91
C GLN A 123 -13.47 -10.81 17.91
N ILE A 124 -12.17 -10.52 17.99
CA ILE A 124 -11.49 -9.62 17.05
C ILE A 124 -11.68 -10.12 15.60
N ALA A 125 -11.49 -11.42 15.36
CA ALA A 125 -11.64 -11.99 14.02
C ALA A 125 -13.03 -11.80 13.46
N ARG A 126 -14.10 -12.04 14.25
CA ARG A 126 -15.50 -11.80 13.84
C ARG A 126 -15.74 -10.34 13.48
N GLU A 127 -15.25 -9.41 14.28
CA GLU A 127 -15.37 -7.97 14.02
C GLU A 127 -14.67 -7.58 12.69
N LYS A 128 -13.44 -8.07 12.45
CA LYS A 128 -12.70 -7.73 11.22
C LYS A 128 -13.29 -8.42 9.99
N LEU A 129 -13.81 -9.65 10.11
CA LEU A 129 -14.52 -10.34 9.02
C LEU A 129 -15.82 -9.59 8.65
N ALA A 130 -16.59 -9.14 9.63
CA ALA A 130 -17.76 -8.30 9.40
C ALA A 130 -17.37 -6.96 8.74
N LEU A 131 -16.27 -6.32 9.18
CA LEU A 131 -15.77 -5.06 8.63
C LEU A 131 -15.42 -5.17 7.14
N VAL A 132 -14.85 -6.30 6.71
CA VAL A 132 -14.53 -6.55 5.30
C VAL A 132 -15.72 -7.10 4.50
N GLY A 133 -16.89 -7.28 5.13
CA GLY A 133 -18.13 -7.73 4.47
C GLY A 133 -18.21 -9.24 4.25
N ILE A 134 -17.61 -10.05 5.12
CA ILE A 134 -17.78 -11.51 5.16
C ILE A 134 -18.97 -11.83 6.08
N ASP A 135 -19.93 -12.59 5.53
CA ASP A 135 -21.13 -13.01 6.25
C ASP A 135 -20.81 -14.06 7.32
N GLU A 136 -21.50 -13.99 8.47
CA GLU A 136 -21.26 -14.88 9.61
C GLU A 136 -21.49 -16.37 9.25
N SER A 137 -22.37 -16.68 8.30
CA SER A 137 -22.58 -18.05 7.82
C SER A 137 -21.37 -18.68 7.12
N LEU A 138 -20.37 -17.87 6.75
CA LEU A 138 -19.14 -18.30 6.08
C LEU A 138 -18.01 -18.62 7.03
N LEU A 139 -18.08 -18.21 8.30
CA LEU A 139 -16.95 -18.24 9.25
C LEU A 139 -16.42 -19.65 9.49
N ASN A 140 -17.30 -20.65 9.49
CA ASN A 140 -16.94 -22.07 9.72
C ASN A 140 -16.73 -22.85 8.42
N ARG A 141 -16.82 -22.18 7.25
CA ARG A 141 -16.53 -22.83 5.97
C ARG A 141 -15.04 -22.83 5.67
N SER A 142 -14.64 -23.73 4.80
CA SER A 142 -13.30 -23.70 4.21
C SER A 142 -13.13 -22.42 3.38
N PRO A 143 -12.04 -21.66 3.56
CA PRO A 143 -11.74 -20.51 2.73
C PRO A 143 -11.71 -20.84 1.23
N PHE A 144 -11.33 -22.06 0.87
CA PHE A 144 -11.23 -22.51 -0.52
C PHE A 144 -12.57 -22.75 -1.20
N GLU A 145 -13.69 -22.68 -0.45
CA GLU A 145 -15.06 -22.69 -1.00
C GLU A 145 -15.54 -21.28 -1.37
N LEU A 146 -14.77 -20.23 -1.00
CA LEU A 146 -15.13 -18.83 -1.23
C LEU A 146 -14.72 -18.39 -2.64
N SER A 147 -15.36 -17.33 -3.15
CA SER A 147 -14.87 -16.64 -4.33
C SER A 147 -13.50 -15.98 -4.07
N GLY A 148 -12.69 -15.75 -5.12
CA GLY A 148 -11.39 -15.09 -4.99
C GLY A 148 -11.47 -13.71 -4.32
N GLY A 149 -12.53 -12.94 -4.59
CA GLY A 149 -12.76 -11.67 -3.92
C GLY A 149 -13.10 -11.81 -2.43
N GLN A 150 -13.83 -12.85 -2.04
CA GLN A 150 -14.09 -13.16 -0.64
C GLN A 150 -12.83 -13.65 0.07
N MET A 151 -12.06 -14.55 -0.54
CA MET A 151 -10.77 -14.98 0.00
C MET A 151 -9.83 -13.81 0.25
N ARG A 152 -9.71 -12.87 -0.72
CA ARG A 152 -8.91 -11.65 -0.53
C ARG A 152 -9.38 -10.82 0.66
N ARG A 153 -10.69 -10.68 0.87
CA ARG A 153 -11.25 -9.98 2.04
C ARG A 153 -10.92 -10.71 3.35
N VAL A 154 -10.94 -12.04 3.36
CA VAL A 154 -10.52 -12.84 4.53
C VAL A 154 -9.04 -12.59 4.84
N ALA A 155 -8.15 -12.63 3.85
CA ALA A 155 -6.73 -12.35 4.05
C ALA A 155 -6.50 -10.93 4.60
N ILE A 156 -7.23 -9.93 4.09
CA ILE A 156 -7.17 -8.56 4.61
C ILE A 156 -7.70 -8.51 6.05
N ALA A 157 -8.78 -9.22 6.39
CA ALA A 157 -9.29 -9.31 7.76
C ALA A 157 -8.24 -9.88 8.72
N GLY A 158 -7.47 -10.91 8.30
CA GLY A 158 -6.38 -11.49 9.08
C GLY A 158 -5.28 -10.48 9.41
N ILE A 159 -4.94 -9.60 8.46
CA ILE A 159 -3.99 -8.52 8.68
C ILE A 159 -4.58 -7.45 9.62
N LEU A 160 -5.84 -7.05 9.39
CA LEU A 160 -6.53 -6.06 10.23
C LEU A 160 -6.78 -6.56 11.66
N ALA A 161 -6.87 -7.87 11.88
CA ALA A 161 -7.01 -8.48 13.19
C ALA A 161 -5.79 -8.25 14.10
N MET A 162 -4.63 -7.94 13.50
CA MET A 162 -3.44 -7.53 14.23
C MET A 162 -3.51 -6.08 14.74
N GLU A 163 -4.55 -5.33 14.36
CA GLU A 163 -4.76 -3.91 14.67
C GLU A 163 -3.54 -3.03 14.33
N PRO A 164 -3.06 -3.10 13.08
CA PRO A 164 -1.89 -2.34 12.68
C PRO A 164 -2.19 -0.84 12.66
N ALA A 165 -1.19 -0.02 13.01
CA ALA A 165 -1.26 1.44 12.86
C ALA A 165 -1.03 1.88 11.40
N VAL A 166 -0.31 1.08 10.63
CA VAL A 166 -0.01 1.31 9.20
C VAL A 166 -0.45 0.09 8.40
N LEU A 167 -1.18 0.33 7.32
CA LEU A 167 -1.55 -0.70 6.35
C LEU A 167 -0.84 -0.44 5.02
N VAL A 168 0.03 -1.35 4.65
CA VAL A 168 0.78 -1.33 3.39
C VAL A 168 0.09 -2.24 2.39
N LEU A 169 -0.18 -1.73 1.19
CA LEU A 169 -1.00 -2.36 0.17
C LEU A 169 -0.18 -2.49 -1.13
N ASP A 170 0.17 -3.71 -1.53
CA ASP A 170 0.86 -3.98 -2.80
C ASP A 170 -0.14 -4.42 -3.86
N GLU A 171 -0.53 -3.50 -4.76
CA GLU A 171 -1.49 -3.75 -5.85
C GLU A 171 -2.79 -4.44 -5.37
N PRO A 172 -3.47 -3.94 -4.32
CA PRO A 172 -4.51 -4.68 -3.60
C PRO A 172 -5.75 -4.99 -4.45
N THR A 173 -5.93 -4.30 -5.57
CA THR A 173 -7.09 -4.45 -6.46
C THR A 173 -6.78 -5.22 -7.75
N ALA A 174 -5.56 -5.76 -7.88
CA ALA A 174 -5.17 -6.54 -9.07
C ALA A 174 -6.10 -7.74 -9.27
N GLY A 175 -6.62 -7.92 -10.50
CA GLY A 175 -7.49 -9.04 -10.85
C GLY A 175 -8.95 -8.94 -10.36
N LEU A 176 -9.34 -7.86 -9.65
CA LEU A 176 -10.74 -7.63 -9.27
C LEU A 176 -11.52 -6.97 -10.42
N ASP A 177 -12.81 -7.28 -10.48
CA ASP A 177 -13.75 -6.55 -11.31
C ASP A 177 -13.94 -5.09 -10.83
N PRO A 178 -14.55 -4.20 -11.63
CA PRO A 178 -14.70 -2.79 -11.27
C PRO A 178 -15.49 -2.54 -9.98
N LEU A 179 -16.48 -3.40 -9.66
CA LEU A 179 -17.28 -3.26 -8.46
C LEU A 179 -16.47 -3.68 -7.22
N GLY A 180 -15.85 -4.85 -7.25
CA GLY A 180 -14.99 -5.35 -6.17
C GLY A 180 -13.82 -4.41 -5.88
N ARG A 181 -13.20 -3.83 -6.94
CA ARG A 181 -12.18 -2.79 -6.78
C ARG A 181 -12.72 -1.57 -6.03
N LYS A 182 -13.87 -1.03 -6.45
CA LYS A 182 -14.49 0.15 -5.82
C LYS A 182 -14.81 -0.10 -4.35
N GLU A 183 -15.36 -1.27 -4.04
CA GLU A 183 -15.70 -1.65 -2.67
C GLU A 183 -14.45 -1.76 -1.78
N LEU A 184 -13.40 -2.40 -2.29
CA LEU A 184 -12.14 -2.56 -1.56
C LEU A 184 -11.43 -1.21 -1.34
N MET A 185 -11.37 -0.35 -2.35
CA MET A 185 -10.81 1.00 -2.20
C MET A 185 -11.64 1.86 -1.23
N ASN A 186 -12.96 1.71 -1.19
CA ASN A 186 -13.81 2.37 -0.20
C ASN A 186 -13.56 1.86 1.22
N LEU A 187 -13.25 0.57 1.41
CA LEU A 187 -12.82 0.03 2.70
C LEU A 187 -11.53 0.73 3.16
N PHE A 188 -10.50 0.81 2.31
CA PHE A 188 -9.25 1.48 2.67
C PHE A 188 -9.44 2.97 2.95
N ARG A 189 -10.34 3.65 2.21
CA ARG A 189 -10.72 5.05 2.52
C ARG A 189 -11.32 5.17 3.93
N LYS A 190 -12.24 4.28 4.31
CA LYS A 190 -12.84 4.29 5.66
C LYS A 190 -11.79 4.04 6.76
N LEU A 191 -10.88 3.09 6.53
CA LEU A 191 -9.78 2.82 7.46
C LEU A 191 -8.87 4.06 7.62
N HIS A 192 -8.53 4.72 6.52
CA HIS A 192 -7.77 5.98 6.57
C HIS A 192 -8.53 7.08 7.33
N GLN A 193 -9.82 7.25 7.06
CA GLN A 193 -10.67 8.24 7.75
C GLN A 193 -10.79 7.97 9.26
N SER A 194 -10.61 6.72 9.70
CA SER A 194 -10.55 6.36 11.14
C SER A 194 -9.17 6.58 11.76
N GLY A 195 -8.20 7.14 11.00
CA GLY A 195 -6.87 7.50 11.50
C GLY A 195 -5.75 6.53 11.10
N MET A 196 -6.04 5.44 10.37
CA MET A 196 -5.02 4.49 9.92
C MET A 196 -4.14 5.11 8.84
N THR A 197 -2.83 4.96 8.96
CA THR A 197 -1.88 5.31 7.91
C THR A 197 -1.95 4.28 6.77
N ILE A 198 -2.07 4.72 5.53
CA ILE A 198 -2.11 3.85 4.35
C ILE A 198 -0.90 4.11 3.45
N VAL A 199 -0.24 3.03 3.03
CA VAL A 199 0.79 3.06 1.98
C VAL A 199 0.30 2.21 0.82
N LEU A 200 0.04 2.82 -0.33
CA LEU A 200 -0.52 2.16 -1.51
C LEU A 200 0.54 2.07 -2.62
N VAL A 201 0.88 0.88 -3.03
CA VAL A 201 1.54 0.65 -4.33
C VAL A 201 0.47 0.36 -5.37
N THR A 202 0.48 1.11 -6.46
CA THR A 202 -0.43 0.91 -7.59
C THR A 202 0.14 1.51 -8.88
N HIS A 203 -0.30 0.96 -10.01
CA HIS A 203 -0.08 1.53 -11.35
C HIS A 203 -1.30 2.31 -11.87
N LEU A 204 -2.33 2.50 -11.04
CA LEU A 204 -3.59 3.16 -11.40
C LEU A 204 -3.58 4.61 -10.90
N MET A 205 -3.18 5.54 -11.76
CA MET A 205 -3.01 6.96 -11.41
C MET A 205 -4.32 7.62 -10.99
N ASP A 206 -5.48 7.13 -11.45
CA ASP A 206 -6.79 7.59 -10.99
C ASP A 206 -6.98 7.30 -9.49
N ASP A 207 -6.52 6.14 -8.98
CA ASP A 207 -6.58 5.82 -7.55
C ASP A 207 -5.63 6.70 -6.74
N VAL A 208 -4.43 6.95 -7.26
CA VAL A 208 -3.47 7.85 -6.62
C VAL A 208 -4.06 9.25 -6.48
N ALA A 209 -4.64 9.79 -7.57
CA ALA A 209 -5.29 11.10 -7.54
C ALA A 209 -6.47 11.15 -6.56
N GLU A 210 -7.27 10.09 -6.49
CA GLU A 210 -8.49 10.05 -5.68
C GLU A 210 -8.21 9.91 -4.19
N TYR A 211 -7.23 9.07 -3.81
CA TYR A 211 -7.07 8.65 -2.41
C TYR A 211 -5.82 9.22 -1.73
N ALA A 212 -4.71 9.40 -2.46
CA ALA A 212 -3.44 9.79 -1.85
C ALA A 212 -3.36 11.30 -1.54
N ASN A 213 -2.69 11.63 -0.43
CA ASN A 213 -2.26 12.99 -0.12
C ASN A 213 -0.76 13.21 -0.33
N GLN A 214 0.01 12.13 -0.47
CA GLN A 214 1.43 12.15 -0.80
C GLN A 214 1.73 11.10 -1.86
N VAL A 215 2.63 11.41 -2.81
CA VAL A 215 3.09 10.48 -3.85
C VAL A 215 4.60 10.48 -3.89
N TYR A 216 5.18 9.30 -4.02
CA TYR A 216 6.59 9.08 -4.32
C TYR A 216 6.73 8.29 -5.62
N VAL A 217 7.59 8.78 -6.52
CA VAL A 217 7.86 8.17 -7.82
C VAL A 217 9.22 7.48 -7.76
N MET A 218 9.20 6.17 -8.02
CA MET A 218 10.39 5.32 -8.03
C MET A 218 10.80 4.95 -9.45
N GLU A 219 12.09 5.11 -9.75
CA GLU A 219 12.69 4.64 -10.99
C GLU A 219 14.03 3.97 -10.70
N LYS A 220 14.24 2.75 -11.20
CA LYS A 220 15.51 1.99 -11.13
C LYS A 220 16.15 1.97 -9.73
N GLY A 221 15.32 1.79 -8.70
CA GLY A 221 15.77 1.73 -7.30
C GLY A 221 15.99 3.07 -6.63
N CYS A 222 15.71 4.18 -7.29
CA CYS A 222 15.86 5.54 -6.77
C CYS A 222 14.52 6.24 -6.61
N LEU A 223 14.42 7.12 -5.62
CA LEU A 223 13.33 8.09 -5.52
C LEU A 223 13.62 9.27 -6.45
N VAL A 224 12.81 9.45 -7.49
CA VAL A 224 13.05 10.51 -8.51
C VAL A 224 12.15 11.73 -8.34
N LYS A 225 10.99 11.59 -7.70
CA LYS A 225 10.08 12.70 -7.42
C LYS A 225 9.21 12.37 -6.21
N GLY A 226 8.82 13.38 -5.44
CA GLY A 226 7.86 13.27 -4.35
C GLY A 226 7.06 14.55 -4.19
N GLY A 227 5.83 14.44 -3.70
CA GLY A 227 4.97 15.61 -3.47
C GLY A 227 3.49 15.26 -3.42
N LYS A 228 2.64 16.27 -3.39
CA LYS A 228 1.19 16.08 -3.51
C LYS A 228 0.83 15.54 -4.89
N PRO A 229 -0.18 14.66 -5.03
CA PRO A 229 -0.65 14.18 -6.34
C PRO A 229 -0.91 15.31 -7.33
N SER A 230 -1.52 16.40 -6.83
CA SER A 230 -1.80 17.60 -7.62
C SER A 230 -0.54 18.26 -8.18
N ASP A 231 0.62 18.11 -7.57
CA ASP A 231 1.89 18.71 -8.04
C ASP A 231 2.63 17.75 -8.96
N VAL A 232 2.66 16.46 -8.59
CA VAL A 232 3.34 15.42 -9.36
C VAL A 232 2.70 15.27 -10.74
N PHE A 233 1.37 15.22 -10.83
CA PHE A 233 0.66 15.02 -12.10
C PHE A 233 0.54 16.26 -12.99
N GLN A 234 0.98 17.46 -12.54
CA GLN A 234 1.12 18.63 -13.42
C GLN A 234 2.26 18.42 -14.44
N ASP A 235 3.30 17.70 -14.05
CA ASP A 235 4.46 17.45 -14.88
C ASP A 235 4.22 16.20 -15.77
N VAL A 236 3.31 16.38 -16.74
CA VAL A 236 2.91 15.30 -17.65
C VAL A 236 4.13 14.79 -18.44
N VAL A 237 5.05 15.69 -18.83
CA VAL A 237 6.26 15.33 -19.59
C VAL A 237 7.16 14.41 -18.76
N PHE A 238 7.43 14.78 -17.50
CA PHE A 238 8.18 13.90 -16.58
C PHE A 238 7.51 12.55 -16.40
N MET A 239 6.17 12.52 -16.24
CA MET A 239 5.44 11.26 -16.08
C MET A 239 5.54 10.36 -17.33
N GLU A 240 5.57 10.97 -18.52
CA GLU A 240 5.80 10.24 -19.79
C GLU A 240 7.25 9.76 -19.91
N GLU A 241 8.25 10.58 -19.54
CA GLU A 241 9.68 10.22 -19.54
C GLU A 241 9.96 9.00 -18.66
N VAL A 242 9.37 8.97 -17.45
CA VAL A 242 9.46 7.81 -16.56
C VAL A 242 8.45 6.72 -16.93
N GLN A 243 7.81 6.82 -18.11
CA GLN A 243 6.85 5.86 -18.68
C GLN A 243 5.68 5.55 -17.74
N LEU A 244 5.33 6.43 -16.83
CA LEU A 244 4.12 6.38 -16.02
C LEU A 244 3.04 7.24 -16.65
N GLY A 245 1.81 6.82 -16.52
CA GLY A 245 0.67 7.63 -16.94
C GLY A 245 0.34 8.74 -15.94
N VAL A 246 -0.61 9.58 -16.34
CA VAL A 246 -1.31 10.52 -15.44
C VAL A 246 -2.78 10.10 -15.30
N PRO A 247 -3.55 10.65 -14.34
CA PRO A 247 -4.98 10.41 -14.26
C PRO A 247 -5.69 10.67 -15.59
N LYS A 248 -6.70 9.89 -15.92
CA LYS A 248 -7.42 9.97 -17.21
C LYS A 248 -7.95 11.37 -17.50
N ILE A 249 -8.46 12.05 -16.47
CA ILE A 249 -8.95 13.43 -16.59
C ILE A 249 -7.81 14.39 -16.89
N THR A 250 -6.63 14.22 -16.27
CA THR A 250 -5.44 15.02 -16.54
C THR A 250 -4.98 14.87 -17.99
N ALA A 251 -4.89 13.62 -18.48
CA ALA A 251 -4.56 13.35 -19.88
C ALA A 251 -5.59 13.97 -20.85
N PHE A 252 -6.87 13.92 -20.50
CA PHE A 252 -7.92 14.55 -21.30
C PHE A 252 -7.76 16.08 -21.32
N CYS A 253 -7.57 16.71 -20.16
CA CYS A 253 -7.38 18.17 -20.06
C CYS A 253 -6.11 18.64 -20.76
N LYS A 254 -5.01 17.86 -20.70
CA LYS A 254 -3.80 18.14 -21.47
C LYS A 254 -4.08 18.21 -22.98
N ARG A 255 -4.83 17.23 -23.52
CA ARG A 255 -5.23 17.25 -24.96
C ARG A 255 -6.11 18.46 -25.31
N LEU A 256 -6.96 18.91 -24.40
CA LEU A 256 -7.74 20.15 -24.60
C LEU A 256 -6.83 21.38 -24.56
N ALA A 257 -5.87 21.43 -23.64
CA ALA A 257 -4.89 22.51 -23.55
C ALA A 257 -4.05 22.61 -24.84
N ASP A 258 -3.62 21.50 -25.39
CA ASP A 258 -2.88 21.44 -26.68
C ASP A 258 -3.74 21.94 -27.87
N ARG A 259 -5.08 22.01 -27.71
CA ARG A 259 -6.02 22.58 -28.69
C ARG A 259 -6.48 23.99 -28.38
N GLY A 260 -5.84 24.64 -27.40
CA GLY A 260 -6.08 26.06 -27.07
C GLY A 260 -7.06 26.30 -25.90
N VAL A 261 -7.53 25.27 -25.20
CA VAL A 261 -8.31 25.44 -23.96
C VAL A 261 -7.35 25.80 -22.82
N SER A 262 -7.62 26.90 -22.12
CA SER A 262 -6.76 27.35 -21.02
C SER A 262 -7.22 26.72 -19.70
N PHE A 263 -6.28 26.11 -18.97
CA PHE A 263 -6.47 25.67 -17.58
C PHE A 263 -5.47 26.41 -16.70
N LYS A 264 -5.93 26.97 -15.60
CA LYS A 264 -5.04 27.54 -14.57
C LYS A 264 -4.10 26.46 -14.01
N ARG A 265 -4.61 25.26 -13.86
CA ARG A 265 -3.93 24.02 -13.43
C ARG A 265 -4.65 22.83 -14.04
N LEU A 266 -3.93 21.80 -14.49
CA LEU A 266 -4.57 20.59 -15.01
C LEU A 266 -5.33 19.86 -13.89
N PRO A 267 -6.63 19.61 -14.04
CA PRO A 267 -7.40 18.83 -13.08
C PRO A 267 -6.85 17.40 -12.95
N ILE A 268 -6.80 16.87 -11.74
CA ILE A 268 -6.44 15.47 -11.47
C ILE A 268 -7.65 14.62 -11.08
N LYS A 269 -8.80 15.28 -10.77
CA LYS A 269 -10.11 14.66 -10.47
C LYS A 269 -11.19 15.22 -11.37
N ILE A 270 -12.26 14.43 -11.56
CA ILE A 270 -13.41 14.84 -12.38
C ILE A 270 -14.11 16.04 -11.77
N GLU A 271 -14.18 16.12 -10.45
CA GLU A 271 -14.79 17.23 -9.73
C GLU A 271 -14.07 18.56 -10.01
N GLU A 272 -12.73 18.56 -9.98
CA GLU A 272 -11.89 19.73 -10.32
C GLU A 272 -12.12 20.18 -11.77
N PHE A 273 -12.30 19.22 -12.70
CA PHE A 273 -12.62 19.54 -14.09
C PHE A 273 -13.98 20.22 -14.21
N LYS A 274 -15.03 19.72 -13.52
CA LYS A 274 -16.35 20.34 -13.51
C LYS A 274 -16.31 21.76 -12.97
N GLU A 275 -15.55 22.00 -11.91
CA GLU A 275 -15.34 23.31 -11.34
C GLU A 275 -14.66 24.27 -12.34
N SER A 276 -13.67 23.78 -13.08
CA SER A 276 -12.96 24.57 -14.11
C SER A 276 -13.82 24.98 -15.31
N LEU A 277 -14.97 24.31 -15.53
CA LEU A 277 -15.93 24.67 -16.58
C LEU A 277 -16.94 25.73 -16.13
N ASN A 278 -17.12 25.91 -14.82
CA ASN A 278 -18.12 26.81 -14.24
C ASN A 278 -17.54 28.16 -13.80
N GLY A 279 -16.24 28.38 -13.90
CA GLY A 279 -15.51 29.58 -13.59
C GLY A 279 -14.80 30.17 -14.80
#